data_53ba1a500b363c578f370732860aa789
#
_entry.id   53ba1a500b363c578f370732860aa789
#
_cell.length_a   1.000
_cell.length_b   1.000
_cell.length_c   1.000
_cell.angle_alpha   90.00
_cell.angle_beta   90.00
_cell.angle_gamma   90.00
#
_symmetry.space_group_name_H-M   'P 1'
#
loop_
_entity.id
_entity.type
_entity.pdbx_description
1 polymer ?
#
loop_
_entity_poly.entity_id
_entity_poly.type
_entity_poly.pdbx_seq_one_letter_code
_entity_poly.pdbx_strand_id
1 'polypeptide(L)'
;MSATVPDPGTRRPGGRTARNRAAIFQATLTELARHGYADLSFEAIAAQAGVHKSTLYRRWRTRDRLVAAAFMDIPQRRLDVADTGDIDRDAQALARSVVATLDQPVVAAALRATISLSAPEARTDIARRFWGSRVQAVSPLIERAVERGQLPVGTDPAEIMSAIGAPLFFRCLVSMEPLTSAAADIAAAAAVSAARAGVFVRGPGRARRLASGAGTARTHG
;
A
#
# COMPACT_ATOMS: atom_id res chain seq x y z
N MET A 1 10.76 -32.25 -51.27
CA MET A 1 10.30 -30.98 -50.67
C MET A 1 9.30 -31.36 -49.60
N SER A 2 9.77 -31.47 -48.34
CA SER A 2 8.90 -31.82 -47.19
C SER A 2 8.49 -30.50 -46.54
N ALA A 3 7.18 -30.25 -46.55
CA ALA A 3 6.59 -29.12 -45.81
C ALA A 3 6.52 -29.46 -44.33
N THR A 4 7.29 -28.73 -43.52
CA THR A 4 7.24 -28.80 -42.06
C THR A 4 5.98 -28.08 -41.58
N VAL A 5 5.04 -28.82 -41.00
CA VAL A 5 3.85 -28.29 -40.31
C VAL A 5 4.33 -27.57 -39.04
N PRO A 6 3.93 -26.31 -38.79
CA PRO A 6 4.32 -25.63 -37.56
C PRO A 6 3.56 -26.24 -36.37
N ASP A 7 4.33 -26.62 -35.35
CA ASP A 7 3.86 -27.09 -34.03
C ASP A 7 2.98 -26.02 -33.37
N PRO A 8 1.73 -26.33 -32.93
CA PRO A 8 0.89 -25.37 -32.22
C PRO A 8 1.48 -25.12 -30.83
N GLY A 9 2.17 -24.00 -30.71
CA GLY A 9 2.94 -23.56 -29.55
C GLY A 9 2.27 -23.88 -28.22
N THR A 10 3.02 -24.54 -27.39
CA THR A 10 2.76 -24.84 -25.97
C THR A 10 2.26 -23.63 -25.22
N ARG A 11 0.94 -23.55 -24.99
CA ARG A 11 0.31 -22.58 -24.10
C ARG A 11 0.86 -22.80 -22.70
N ARG A 12 1.72 -21.89 -22.22
CA ARG A 12 2.21 -21.90 -20.84
C ARG A 12 1.03 -21.96 -19.84
N PRO A 13 0.97 -22.93 -18.89
CA PRO A 13 -0.18 -23.14 -18.01
C PRO A 13 -0.54 -21.95 -17.10
N GLY A 14 0.34 -20.95 -16.94
CA GLY A 14 0.12 -19.77 -16.10
C GLY A 14 -0.70 -18.64 -16.73
N GLY A 15 -0.81 -18.53 -18.04
CA GLY A 15 -1.35 -17.35 -18.71
C GLY A 15 -2.86 -17.11 -18.50
N ARG A 16 -3.69 -18.14 -18.44
CA ARG A 16 -5.13 -18.02 -18.21
C ARG A 16 -5.43 -17.69 -16.74
N THR A 17 -4.76 -18.35 -15.82
CA THR A 17 -4.94 -18.12 -14.37
C THR A 17 -4.50 -16.71 -13.96
N ALA A 18 -3.39 -16.23 -14.50
CA ALA A 18 -2.91 -14.85 -14.25
C ALA A 18 -3.87 -13.79 -14.83
N ARG A 19 -4.36 -13.99 -16.07
CA ARG A 19 -5.35 -13.11 -16.69
C ARG A 19 -6.65 -13.06 -15.92
N ASN A 20 -7.19 -14.20 -15.51
CA ASN A 20 -8.42 -14.27 -14.71
C ASN A 20 -8.23 -13.58 -13.35
N ARG A 21 -7.07 -13.74 -12.71
CA ARG A 21 -6.76 -13.05 -11.45
C ARG A 21 -6.76 -11.54 -11.64
N ALA A 22 -6.07 -11.04 -12.66
CA ALA A 22 -6.03 -9.60 -12.97
C ALA A 22 -7.43 -9.05 -13.26
N ALA A 23 -8.25 -9.77 -14.06
CA ALA A 23 -9.62 -9.37 -14.35
C ALA A 23 -10.49 -9.32 -13.09
N ILE A 24 -10.38 -10.30 -12.19
CA ILE A 24 -11.11 -10.33 -10.92
C ILE A 24 -10.70 -9.15 -10.03
N PHE A 25 -9.40 -8.85 -9.92
CA PHE A 25 -8.93 -7.74 -9.10
C PHE A 25 -9.37 -6.39 -9.67
N GLN A 26 -9.27 -6.22 -10.98
CA GLN A 26 -9.75 -5.01 -11.65
C GLN A 26 -11.27 -4.83 -11.42
N ALA A 27 -12.08 -5.88 -11.58
CA ALA A 27 -13.50 -5.84 -11.30
C ALA A 27 -13.79 -5.50 -9.83
N THR A 28 -13.07 -6.11 -8.88
CA THR A 28 -13.20 -5.81 -7.46
C THR A 28 -12.95 -4.34 -7.15
N LEU A 29 -11.88 -3.78 -7.68
CA LEU A 29 -11.51 -2.38 -7.46
C LEU A 29 -12.49 -1.41 -8.11
N THR A 30 -13.02 -1.76 -9.29
CA THR A 30 -14.05 -0.98 -9.97
C THR A 30 -15.36 -0.98 -9.20
N GLU A 31 -15.81 -2.14 -8.69
CA GLU A 31 -17.02 -2.26 -7.87
C GLU A 31 -16.86 -1.47 -6.55
N LEU A 32 -15.70 -1.55 -5.90
CA LEU A 32 -15.40 -0.75 -4.72
C LEU A 32 -15.46 0.75 -4.98
N ALA A 33 -14.95 1.21 -6.13
CA ALA A 33 -14.98 2.62 -6.50
C ALA A 33 -16.40 3.13 -6.77
N ARG A 34 -17.29 2.27 -7.30
CA ARG A 34 -18.67 2.63 -7.67
C ARG A 34 -19.64 2.53 -6.50
N HIS A 35 -19.55 1.47 -5.72
CA HIS A 35 -20.59 1.08 -4.77
C HIS A 35 -20.09 0.99 -3.32
N GLY A 36 -18.78 1.08 -3.10
CA GLY A 36 -18.18 0.90 -1.77
C GLY A 36 -18.14 -0.57 -1.30
N TYR A 37 -17.68 -0.76 -0.07
CA TYR A 37 -17.50 -2.10 0.49
C TYR A 37 -18.83 -2.77 0.91
N ALA A 38 -19.80 -1.99 1.39
CA ALA A 38 -21.07 -2.52 1.89
C ALA A 38 -21.84 -3.29 0.81
N ASP A 39 -21.92 -2.73 -0.40
CA ASP A 39 -22.66 -3.28 -1.53
C ASP A 39 -21.82 -4.19 -2.44
N LEU A 40 -20.56 -4.44 -2.07
CA LEU A 40 -19.68 -5.33 -2.83
C LEU A 40 -20.22 -6.76 -2.83
N SER A 41 -20.44 -7.35 -4.01
CA SER A 41 -20.90 -8.73 -4.15
C SER A 41 -20.01 -9.56 -5.07
N PHE A 42 -19.88 -10.86 -4.75
CA PHE A 42 -19.16 -11.79 -5.61
C PHE A 42 -19.85 -12.01 -6.95
N GLU A 43 -21.17 -11.81 -6.99
CA GLU A 43 -21.99 -11.90 -8.20
C GLU A 43 -21.60 -10.80 -9.20
N ALA A 44 -21.58 -9.54 -8.75
CA ALA A 44 -21.23 -8.39 -9.59
C ALA A 44 -19.78 -8.51 -10.09
N ILE A 45 -18.84 -8.85 -9.18
CA ILE A 45 -17.43 -9.03 -9.52
C ILE A 45 -17.25 -10.17 -10.55
N ALA A 46 -17.92 -11.31 -10.37
CA ALA A 46 -17.81 -12.45 -11.27
C ALA A 46 -18.35 -12.11 -12.67
N ALA A 47 -19.51 -11.44 -12.73
CA ALA A 47 -20.12 -10.99 -13.98
C ALA A 47 -19.17 -10.02 -14.74
N GLN A 48 -18.62 -9.02 -14.04
CA GLN A 48 -17.72 -8.04 -14.63
C GLN A 48 -16.39 -8.65 -15.07
N ALA A 49 -15.86 -9.61 -14.29
CA ALA A 49 -14.60 -10.29 -14.60
C ALA A 49 -14.74 -11.42 -15.66
N GLY A 50 -15.95 -11.76 -16.07
CA GLY A 50 -16.21 -12.84 -17.03
C GLY A 50 -15.84 -14.23 -16.50
N VAL A 51 -16.04 -14.47 -15.19
CA VAL A 51 -15.73 -15.75 -14.53
C VAL A 51 -16.92 -16.29 -13.77
N HIS A 52 -16.92 -17.61 -13.50
CA HIS A 52 -17.95 -18.20 -12.65
C HIS A 52 -17.78 -17.78 -11.18
N LYS A 53 -18.88 -17.42 -10.51
CA LYS A 53 -18.94 -17.07 -9.08
C LYS A 53 -18.26 -18.11 -8.18
N SER A 54 -18.40 -19.40 -8.49
CA SER A 54 -17.73 -20.48 -7.76
C SER A 54 -16.19 -20.36 -7.74
N THR A 55 -15.60 -19.69 -8.74
CA THR A 55 -14.16 -19.44 -8.79
C THR A 55 -13.74 -18.48 -7.68
N LEU A 56 -14.54 -17.44 -7.41
CA LEU A 56 -14.26 -16.47 -6.34
C LEU A 56 -14.41 -17.15 -4.97
N TYR A 57 -15.52 -17.84 -4.73
CA TYR A 57 -15.75 -18.56 -3.45
C TYR A 57 -14.68 -19.59 -3.15
N ARG A 58 -14.27 -20.38 -4.13
CA ARG A 58 -13.22 -21.39 -3.96
C ARG A 58 -11.87 -20.75 -3.59
N ARG A 59 -11.55 -19.57 -4.15
CA ARG A 59 -10.21 -18.97 -4.03
C ARG A 59 -10.09 -18.01 -2.85
N TRP A 60 -11.10 -17.19 -2.59
CA TRP A 60 -11.04 -16.15 -1.55
C TRP A 60 -11.98 -16.38 -0.38
N ARG A 61 -13.03 -17.18 -0.54
CA ARG A 61 -14.04 -17.52 0.48
C ARG A 61 -14.85 -16.34 1.01
N THR A 62 -14.22 -15.19 1.29
CA THR A 62 -14.86 -13.97 1.83
C THR A 62 -14.52 -12.76 1.01
N ARG A 63 -15.38 -11.72 1.08
CA ARG A 63 -15.14 -10.42 0.45
C ARG A 63 -13.87 -9.79 0.98
N ASP A 64 -13.63 -9.85 2.29
CA ASP A 64 -12.44 -9.31 2.97
C ASP A 64 -11.14 -9.83 2.35
N ARG A 65 -11.04 -11.14 2.15
CA ARG A 65 -9.86 -11.77 1.55
C ARG A 65 -9.65 -11.35 0.10
N LEU A 66 -10.75 -11.20 -0.65
CA LEU A 66 -10.67 -10.75 -2.03
C LEU A 66 -10.22 -9.29 -2.10
N VAL A 67 -10.81 -8.40 -1.29
CA VAL A 67 -10.44 -6.98 -1.20
C VAL A 67 -8.98 -6.83 -0.78
N ALA A 68 -8.56 -7.55 0.26
CA ALA A 68 -7.18 -7.58 0.71
C ALA A 68 -6.21 -7.99 -0.42
N ALA A 69 -6.53 -9.06 -1.15
CA ALA A 69 -5.72 -9.53 -2.26
C ALA A 69 -5.69 -8.54 -3.44
N ALA A 70 -6.82 -7.91 -3.77
CA ALA A 70 -6.91 -6.92 -4.82
C ALA A 70 -6.14 -5.64 -4.46
N PHE A 71 -6.25 -5.17 -3.22
CA PHE A 71 -5.48 -4.03 -2.71
C PHE A 71 -3.98 -4.27 -2.81
N MET A 72 -3.51 -5.45 -2.41
CA MET A 72 -2.09 -5.81 -2.48
C MET A 72 -1.57 -6.02 -3.91
N ASP A 73 -2.46 -6.23 -4.88
CA ASP A 73 -2.12 -6.37 -6.31
C ASP A 73 -2.15 -5.03 -7.06
N ILE A 74 -2.68 -3.96 -6.44
CA ILE A 74 -2.55 -2.61 -7.01
C ILE A 74 -1.07 -2.39 -7.25
N PRO A 75 -0.65 -2.06 -8.50
CA PRO A 75 0.74 -1.79 -8.77
C PRO A 75 1.21 -0.72 -7.79
N GLN A 76 1.98 -1.17 -6.80
CA GLN A 76 2.68 -0.24 -5.93
C GLN A 76 3.57 0.53 -6.88
N ARG A 77 3.14 1.70 -7.38
CA ARG A 77 4.09 2.61 -8.02
C ARG A 77 5.27 2.62 -7.07
N ARG A 78 6.40 2.09 -7.52
CA ARG A 78 7.63 2.26 -6.78
C ARG A 78 7.61 3.73 -6.40
N LEU A 79 7.72 4.00 -5.10
CA LEU A 79 8.06 5.34 -4.68
C LEU A 79 9.42 5.58 -5.32
N ASP A 80 9.39 6.14 -6.53
CA ASP A 80 10.58 6.50 -7.28
C ASP A 80 11.07 7.79 -6.62
N VAL A 81 11.68 7.60 -5.45
CA VAL A 81 12.24 8.70 -4.68
C VAL A 81 13.61 8.94 -5.27
N ALA A 82 13.67 9.93 -6.18
CA ALA A 82 14.96 10.42 -6.65
C ALA A 82 15.77 10.90 -5.44
N ASP A 83 17.01 10.43 -5.32
CA ASP A 83 17.96 10.98 -4.35
C ASP A 83 18.69 12.14 -5.03
N THR A 84 18.18 13.35 -4.79
CA THR A 84 18.78 14.57 -5.34
C THR A 84 19.99 15.06 -4.52
N GLY A 85 20.23 14.44 -3.36
CA GLY A 85 21.20 14.92 -2.39
C GLY A 85 20.67 15.98 -1.42
N ASP A 86 19.39 16.33 -1.52
CA ASP A 86 18.71 17.33 -0.69
C ASP A 86 17.43 16.70 -0.11
N ILE A 87 17.45 16.42 1.19
CA ILE A 87 16.34 15.76 1.88
C ILE A 87 15.01 16.55 1.82
N ASP A 88 15.05 17.89 1.73
CA ASP A 88 13.83 18.69 1.62
C ASP A 88 13.17 18.47 0.28
N ARG A 89 13.94 18.47 -0.82
CA ARG A 89 13.43 18.20 -2.18
C ARG A 89 12.94 16.77 -2.30
N ASP A 90 13.69 15.82 -1.74
CA ASP A 90 13.38 14.40 -1.82
C ASP A 90 12.10 14.07 -1.02
N ALA A 91 11.93 14.66 0.17
CA ALA A 91 10.71 14.55 0.98
C ALA A 91 9.50 15.18 0.30
N GLN A 92 9.66 16.33 -0.37
CA GLN A 92 8.60 16.96 -1.15
C GLN A 92 8.18 16.08 -2.33
N ALA A 93 9.13 15.52 -3.07
CA ALA A 93 8.86 14.60 -4.17
C ALA A 93 8.11 13.35 -3.68
N LEU A 94 8.54 12.79 -2.53
CA LEU A 94 7.87 11.67 -1.87
C LEU A 94 6.43 12.01 -1.51
N ALA A 95 6.19 13.14 -0.83
CA ALA A 95 4.86 13.58 -0.41
C ALA A 95 3.92 13.80 -1.60
N ARG A 96 4.42 14.43 -2.67
CA ARG A 96 3.67 14.62 -3.92
C ARG A 96 3.35 13.29 -4.61
N SER A 97 4.25 12.31 -4.56
CA SER A 97 4.01 10.94 -5.05
C SER A 97 2.91 10.24 -4.24
N VAL A 98 2.86 10.44 -2.91
CA VAL A 98 1.77 9.96 -2.06
C VAL A 98 0.44 10.60 -2.47
N VAL A 99 0.39 11.91 -2.64
CA VAL A 99 -0.80 12.62 -3.13
C VAL A 99 -1.27 12.06 -4.47
N ALA A 100 -0.38 11.96 -5.45
CA ALA A 100 -0.72 11.42 -6.78
C ALA A 100 -1.24 9.97 -6.73
N THR A 101 -0.83 9.21 -5.73
CA THR A 101 -1.33 7.85 -5.50
C THR A 101 -2.72 7.88 -4.86
N LEU A 102 -2.91 8.67 -3.82
CA LEU A 102 -4.19 8.79 -3.09
C LEU A 102 -5.30 9.46 -3.90
N ASP A 103 -4.94 10.32 -4.84
CA ASP A 103 -5.88 11.01 -5.73
C ASP A 103 -6.49 10.07 -6.79
N GLN A 104 -5.97 8.86 -6.93
CA GLN A 104 -6.57 7.86 -7.81
C GLN A 104 -7.85 7.29 -7.17
N PRO A 105 -9.04 7.42 -7.81
CA PRO A 105 -10.31 6.98 -7.21
C PRO A 105 -10.32 5.53 -6.77
N VAL A 106 -9.66 4.66 -7.54
CA VAL A 106 -9.54 3.22 -7.25
C VAL A 106 -8.71 2.98 -5.98
N VAL A 107 -7.62 3.72 -5.78
CA VAL A 107 -6.76 3.59 -4.59
C VAL A 107 -7.48 4.12 -3.36
N ALA A 108 -8.11 5.28 -3.46
CA ALA A 108 -8.90 5.86 -2.36
C ALA A 108 -10.06 4.94 -1.95
N ALA A 109 -10.78 4.35 -2.91
CA ALA A 109 -11.85 3.39 -2.64
C ALA A 109 -11.32 2.11 -1.97
N ALA A 110 -10.22 1.58 -2.47
CA ALA A 110 -9.58 0.39 -1.90
C ALA A 110 -9.09 0.64 -0.47
N LEU A 111 -8.50 1.81 -0.20
CA LEU A 111 -8.10 2.20 1.16
C LEU A 111 -9.30 2.30 2.11
N ARG A 112 -10.38 2.99 1.70
CA ARG A 112 -11.63 3.04 2.49
C ARG A 112 -12.17 1.64 2.78
N ALA A 113 -12.16 0.76 1.78
CA ALA A 113 -12.58 -0.62 1.96
C ALA A 113 -11.74 -1.37 2.99
N THR A 114 -10.41 -1.14 3.05
CA THR A 114 -9.55 -1.81 4.05
C THR A 114 -9.89 -1.43 5.48
N ILE A 115 -10.38 -0.20 5.72
CA ILE A 115 -10.85 0.24 7.04
C ILE A 115 -12.16 -0.48 7.41
N SER A 116 -13.00 -0.77 6.43
CA SER A 116 -14.31 -1.40 6.61
C SER A 116 -14.26 -2.93 6.69
N LEU A 117 -13.09 -3.56 6.53
CA LEU A 117 -12.96 -5.02 6.64
C LEU A 117 -13.38 -5.52 8.02
N SER A 118 -14.17 -6.58 8.07
CA SER A 118 -14.67 -7.17 9.31
C SER A 118 -13.60 -8.00 10.03
N ALA A 119 -12.63 -8.56 9.29
CA ALA A 119 -11.57 -9.41 9.84
C ALA A 119 -10.36 -8.59 10.32
N PRO A 120 -10.10 -8.48 11.63
CA PRO A 120 -8.98 -7.71 12.18
C PRO A 120 -7.62 -8.18 11.68
N GLU A 121 -7.45 -9.50 11.48
CA GLU A 121 -6.21 -10.11 10.98
C GLU A 121 -5.91 -9.66 9.56
N ALA A 122 -6.94 -9.58 8.70
CA ALA A 122 -6.79 -9.11 7.33
C ALA A 122 -6.35 -7.64 7.29
N ARG A 123 -6.93 -6.79 8.15
CA ARG A 123 -6.52 -5.38 8.28
C ARG A 123 -5.07 -5.25 8.73
N THR A 124 -4.68 -6.00 9.75
CA THR A 124 -3.32 -5.99 10.28
C THR A 124 -2.30 -6.47 9.24
N ASP A 125 -2.61 -7.52 8.49
CA ASP A 125 -1.72 -8.05 7.46
C ASP A 125 -1.54 -7.05 6.30
N ILE A 126 -2.63 -6.44 5.83
CA ILE A 126 -2.59 -5.38 4.81
C ILE A 126 -1.74 -4.21 5.30
N ALA A 127 -2.05 -3.68 6.49
CA ALA A 127 -1.33 -2.54 7.05
C ALA A 127 0.17 -2.81 7.14
N ARG A 128 0.56 -3.96 7.71
CA ARG A 128 1.96 -4.36 7.86
C ARG A 128 2.68 -4.47 6.51
N ARG A 129 2.09 -5.12 5.52
CA ARG A 129 2.69 -5.29 4.19
C ARG A 129 2.76 -3.98 3.43
N PHE A 130 1.67 -3.21 3.44
CA PHE A 130 1.61 -1.92 2.79
C PHE A 130 2.65 -0.95 3.35
N TRP A 131 2.63 -0.73 4.68
CA TRP A 131 3.59 0.16 5.33
C TRP A 131 5.02 -0.37 5.26
N GLY A 132 5.22 -1.66 5.46
CA GLY A 132 6.55 -2.28 5.35
C GLY A 132 7.19 -2.04 3.98
N SER A 133 6.43 -2.18 2.89
CA SER A 133 6.95 -1.90 1.55
C SER A 133 7.30 -0.41 1.34
N ARG A 134 6.53 0.51 1.92
CA ARG A 134 6.81 1.96 1.85
C ARG A 134 8.05 2.34 2.64
N VAL A 135 8.16 1.85 3.86
CA VAL A 135 9.35 2.06 4.70
C VAL A 135 10.59 1.51 4.00
N GLN A 136 10.53 0.30 3.47
CA GLN A 136 11.65 -0.30 2.74
C GLN A 136 12.09 0.54 1.52
N ALA A 137 11.14 1.14 0.81
CA ALA A 137 11.46 2.00 -0.34
C ALA A 137 12.13 3.31 0.06
N VAL A 138 11.79 3.87 1.22
CA VAL A 138 12.29 5.16 1.72
C VAL A 138 13.59 5.02 2.53
N SER A 139 13.83 3.87 3.16
CA SER A 139 14.99 3.64 4.04
C SER A 139 16.33 4.06 3.42
N PRO A 140 16.68 3.68 2.18
CA PRO A 140 17.96 4.07 1.60
C PRO A 140 18.12 5.59 1.43
N LEU A 141 17.04 6.32 1.17
CA LEU A 141 17.05 7.78 1.08
C LEU A 141 17.40 8.41 2.43
N ILE A 142 16.74 7.93 3.50
CA ILE A 142 16.94 8.46 4.85
C ILE A 142 18.33 8.12 5.36
N GLU A 143 18.82 6.89 5.10
CA GLU A 143 20.19 6.48 5.45
C GLU A 143 21.22 7.42 4.81
N ARG A 144 21.10 7.70 3.51
CA ARG A 144 21.99 8.64 2.82
C ARG A 144 21.86 10.08 3.33
N ALA A 145 20.67 10.54 3.71
CA ALA A 145 20.50 11.85 4.31
C ALA A 145 21.19 11.96 5.69
N VAL A 146 21.18 10.87 6.47
CA VAL A 146 21.95 10.78 7.73
C VAL A 146 23.46 10.80 7.45
N GLU A 147 23.95 10.03 6.48
CA GLU A 147 25.36 10.01 6.07
C GLU A 147 25.86 11.39 5.62
N ARG A 148 24.99 12.17 4.95
CA ARG A 148 25.28 13.56 4.55
C ARG A 148 25.16 14.58 5.70
N GLY A 149 24.77 14.17 6.89
CA GLY A 149 24.57 15.06 8.05
C GLY A 149 23.32 15.93 7.95
N GLN A 150 22.40 15.65 7.03
CA GLN A 150 21.14 16.39 6.87
C GLN A 150 20.08 15.99 7.90
N LEU A 151 20.19 14.78 8.44
CA LEU A 151 19.35 14.24 9.49
C LEU A 151 20.23 13.65 10.61
N PRO A 152 19.73 13.63 11.86
CA PRO A 152 20.46 13.03 12.99
C PRO A 152 20.68 11.53 12.81
N VAL A 153 21.77 11.03 13.36
CA VAL A 153 22.05 9.58 13.44
C VAL A 153 20.94 8.88 14.23
N GLY A 154 20.48 7.74 13.72
CA GLY A 154 19.40 6.96 14.34
C GLY A 154 17.99 7.44 13.97
N THR A 155 17.84 8.38 13.03
CA THR A 155 16.54 8.77 12.49
C THR A 155 15.82 7.55 11.90
N ASP A 156 14.56 7.33 12.32
CA ASP A 156 13.74 6.20 11.90
C ASP A 156 13.02 6.49 10.57
N PRO A 157 13.31 5.78 9.47
CA PRO A 157 12.60 5.94 8.21
C PRO A 157 11.08 5.70 8.32
N ALA A 158 10.63 4.84 9.24
CA ALA A 158 9.23 4.55 9.43
C ALA A 158 8.49 5.75 10.04
N GLU A 159 9.11 6.47 10.97
CA GLU A 159 8.52 7.66 11.57
C GLU A 159 8.44 8.80 10.55
N ILE A 160 9.47 9.01 9.71
CA ILE A 160 9.42 10.00 8.62
C ILE A 160 8.31 9.66 7.63
N MET A 161 8.24 8.40 7.18
CA MET A 161 7.19 7.98 6.25
C MET A 161 5.79 8.18 6.85
N SER A 162 5.63 7.88 8.14
CA SER A 162 4.37 8.08 8.87
C SER A 162 4.03 9.58 8.99
N ALA A 163 5.00 10.42 9.31
CA ALA A 163 4.79 11.86 9.45
C ALA A 163 4.39 12.53 8.13
N ILE A 164 4.96 12.09 7.01
CA ILE A 164 4.57 12.56 5.67
C ILE A 164 3.18 12.02 5.30
N GLY A 165 2.93 10.73 5.54
CA GLY A 165 1.71 10.06 5.11
C GLY A 165 0.47 10.42 5.92
N ALA A 166 0.57 10.45 7.25
CA ALA A 166 -0.58 10.59 8.14
C ALA A 166 -1.50 11.79 7.81
N PRO A 167 -1.01 13.02 7.63
CA PRO A 167 -1.88 14.15 7.29
C PRO A 167 -2.54 14.00 5.92
N LEU A 168 -1.89 13.36 4.96
CA LEU A 168 -2.44 13.13 3.63
C LEU A 168 -3.52 12.04 3.65
N PHE A 169 -3.30 10.96 4.41
CA PHE A 169 -4.32 9.94 4.64
C PHE A 169 -5.52 10.51 5.41
N PHE A 170 -5.29 11.36 6.41
CA PHE A 170 -6.36 12.03 7.13
C PHE A 170 -7.24 12.86 6.20
N ARG A 171 -6.63 13.67 5.32
CA ARG A 171 -7.36 14.43 4.29
C ARG A 171 -8.16 13.53 3.36
N CYS A 172 -7.56 12.46 2.87
CA CYS A 172 -8.20 11.53 1.92
C CYS A 172 -9.36 10.74 2.54
N LEU A 173 -9.23 10.30 3.80
CA LEU A 173 -10.10 9.29 4.39
C LEU A 173 -11.04 9.82 5.47
N VAL A 174 -10.70 10.95 6.11
CA VAL A 174 -11.43 11.48 7.26
C VAL A 174 -12.04 12.84 6.98
N SER A 175 -11.21 13.86 6.69
CA SER A 175 -11.72 15.20 6.45
C SER A 175 -12.27 15.40 5.02
N MET A 176 -11.99 14.47 4.10
CA MET A 176 -12.43 14.51 2.70
C MET A 176 -12.03 15.81 1.99
N GLU A 177 -10.90 16.37 2.40
CA GLU A 177 -10.34 17.58 1.82
C GLU A 177 -9.55 17.28 0.53
N PRO A 178 -9.45 18.26 -0.40
CA PRO A 178 -8.65 18.09 -1.60
C PRO A 178 -7.18 17.76 -1.28
N LEU A 179 -6.64 16.79 -2.00
CA LEU A 179 -5.22 16.46 -1.98
C LEU A 179 -4.48 17.38 -2.96
N THR A 180 -3.77 18.35 -2.43
CA THR A 180 -3.04 19.35 -3.22
C THR A 180 -1.52 19.21 -3.07
N SER A 181 -0.77 19.75 -4.03
CA SER A 181 0.70 19.83 -3.91
C SER A 181 1.11 20.65 -2.68
N ALA A 182 0.36 21.69 -2.33
CA ALA A 182 0.61 22.48 -1.13
C ALA A 182 0.47 21.64 0.15
N ALA A 183 -0.54 20.77 0.23
CA ALA A 183 -0.70 19.85 1.36
C ALA A 183 0.46 18.86 1.44
N ALA A 184 0.95 18.35 0.29
CA ALA A 184 2.14 17.51 0.24
C ALA A 184 3.39 18.24 0.75
N ASP A 185 3.61 19.46 0.29
CA ASP A 185 4.79 20.26 0.65
C ASP A 185 4.80 20.59 2.15
N ILE A 186 3.63 20.92 2.73
CA ILE A 186 3.48 21.16 4.18
C ILE A 186 3.80 19.86 4.96
N ALA A 187 3.28 18.73 4.55
CA ALA A 187 3.53 17.44 5.21
C ALA A 187 5.02 17.08 5.18
N ALA A 188 5.67 17.27 4.03
CA ALA A 188 7.11 17.05 3.87
C ALA A 188 7.95 17.96 4.76
N ALA A 189 7.67 19.28 4.73
CA ALA A 189 8.39 20.26 5.52
C ALA A 189 8.26 20.00 7.03
N ALA A 190 7.05 19.67 7.50
CA ALA A 190 6.81 19.32 8.91
C ALA A 190 7.59 18.07 9.32
N ALA A 191 7.58 17.02 8.49
CA ALA A 191 8.28 15.78 8.77
C ALA A 191 9.80 15.98 8.81
N VAL A 192 10.40 16.70 7.86
CA VAL A 192 11.84 16.98 7.82
C VAL A 192 12.26 17.86 9.00
N SER A 193 11.46 18.89 9.34
CA SER A 193 11.73 19.74 10.49
C SER A 193 11.73 18.97 11.80
N ALA A 194 10.74 18.09 12.01
CA ALA A 194 10.67 17.22 13.19
C ALA A 194 11.85 16.22 13.23
N ALA A 195 12.23 15.67 12.09
CA ALA A 195 13.37 14.76 11.99
C ALA A 195 14.69 15.48 12.37
N ARG A 196 14.93 16.69 11.84
CA ARG A 196 16.11 17.51 12.19
C ARG A 196 16.16 17.87 13.67
N ALA A 197 15.00 18.08 14.29
CA ALA A 197 14.89 18.29 15.73
C ALA A 197 15.11 17.01 16.57
N GLY A 198 15.38 15.86 15.94
CA GLY A 198 15.63 14.59 16.63
C GLY A 198 14.37 13.88 17.14
N VAL A 199 13.15 14.33 16.76
CA VAL A 199 11.88 13.75 17.23
C VAL A 199 11.77 12.27 16.82
N PHE A 200 12.37 11.88 15.71
CA PHE A 200 12.30 10.54 15.13
C PHE A 200 13.55 9.69 15.38
N VAL A 201 14.43 10.11 16.26
CA VAL A 201 15.60 9.31 16.65
C VAL A 201 15.15 8.14 17.53
N ARG A 202 15.55 6.93 17.16
CA ARG A 202 15.30 5.73 17.97
C ARG A 202 16.14 5.79 19.25
N GLY A 203 15.52 6.03 20.38
CA GLY A 203 16.16 5.85 21.68
C GLY A 203 16.40 4.36 22.00
N PRO A 204 17.42 4.00 22.79
CA PRO A 204 17.77 2.61 23.11
C PRO A 204 16.65 1.78 23.77
N GLY A 205 15.54 2.40 24.17
CA GLY A 205 14.38 1.74 24.81
C GLY A 205 13.18 1.44 23.89
N ARG A 206 13.09 2.01 22.70
CA ARG A 206 11.88 1.89 21.83
C ARG A 206 11.90 0.64 20.94
N ALA A 207 13.08 0.14 20.60
CA ALA A 207 13.24 -1.09 19.79
C ALA A 207 12.71 -2.35 20.50
N ARG A 208 12.67 -2.36 21.84
CA ARG A 208 12.21 -3.50 22.66
C ARG A 208 10.69 -3.67 22.70
N ARG A 209 9.90 -2.62 22.51
CA ARG A 209 8.42 -2.68 22.64
C ARG A 209 7.72 -3.26 21.43
N LEU A 210 8.28 -3.11 20.23
CA LEU A 210 7.69 -3.67 19.00
C LEU A 210 8.00 -5.16 18.82
N ALA A 211 9.11 -5.65 19.40
CA ALA A 211 9.48 -7.05 19.38
C ALA A 211 8.74 -7.88 20.45
N SER A 212 8.32 -7.27 21.58
CA SER A 212 7.66 -7.98 22.67
C SER A 212 6.14 -8.07 22.57
N GLY A 213 5.52 -7.37 21.62
CA GLY A 213 4.07 -7.42 21.37
C GLY A 213 3.59 -8.67 20.62
N ALA A 214 4.47 -9.55 20.21
CA ALA A 214 4.14 -10.74 19.40
C ALA A 214 3.99 -12.04 20.22
N GLY A 215 4.03 -11.99 21.51
CA GLY A 215 4.04 -13.22 22.30
C GLY A 215 3.42 -13.09 23.69
N THR A 216 2.08 -13.00 23.80
CA THR A 216 1.36 -13.55 24.98
C THR A 216 -0.16 -13.60 24.66
N ALA A 217 -0.57 -14.51 23.79
CA ALA A 217 -1.89 -15.10 23.95
C ALA A 217 -1.77 -16.14 25.07
N ARG A 218 -2.04 -15.75 26.30
CA ARG A 218 -2.20 -16.71 27.41
C ARG A 218 -3.56 -17.41 27.21
N THR A 219 -3.47 -18.70 26.94
CA THR A 219 -4.49 -19.70 27.23
C THR A 219 -4.98 -19.50 28.68
N HIS A 220 -6.28 -19.23 28.84
CA HIS A 220 -7.00 -19.53 30.07
C HIS A 220 -8.12 -20.50 29.70
N GLY A 221 -8.08 -21.66 30.42
CA GLY A 221 -8.98 -22.79 30.30
C GLY A 221 -10.43 -22.51 30.72
#